data_8a2abdecfdb017d0b4156d21463f159b
#
_entry.id   8a2abdecfdb017d0b4156d21463f159b
#
_cell.length_a   1.000
_cell.length_b   1.000
_cell.length_c   1.000
_cell.angle_alpha   90.00
_cell.angle_beta   90.00
_cell.angle_gamma   90.00
#
_symmetry.space_group_name_H-M   'P 1'
#
loop_
_entity.id
_entity.type
_entity.pdbx_description
1 polymer ?
#
loop_
_entity_poly.entity_id
_entity_poly.type
_entity_poly.pdbx_seq_one_letter_code
_entity_poly.pdbx_strand_id
1 'polypeptide(L)'
;FGKELMVIPVLNEDNSVRIYLPRGQWTDFYDDTVEEGGKWMEQVVPLDKIPVYVRENAIIPIGPEMEYIGQKEDDQWEIHCYPMEGKGRLCSYEHGFTVEMHASADRVKIDCTRTDMNLTFVLHNIRPAGVQADGQDIGFRMDHKRTYIHMGNRMQDHDIHMVIEKGEQ
;
A
#
# COMPACT_ATOMS: atom_id res chain seq x y z
N PHE A 1 -13.97 0.29 3.86
CA PHE A 1 -13.85 -1.11 3.44
C PHE A 1 -12.77 -1.76 4.31
N GLY A 2 -13.13 -2.72 5.16
CA GLY A 2 -12.23 -3.16 6.23
C GLY A 2 -11.92 -2.03 7.22
N LYS A 3 -10.73 -2.07 7.82
CA LYS A 3 -10.21 -1.02 8.73
C LYS A 3 -9.29 -0.03 8.01
N GLU A 4 -8.85 -0.38 6.81
CA GLU A 4 -7.78 0.24 6.07
C GLU A 4 -8.26 1.25 5.03
N LEU A 5 -9.45 1.04 4.46
CA LEU A 5 -9.98 1.86 3.37
C LEU A 5 -11.26 2.59 3.77
N MET A 6 -11.30 3.89 3.49
CA MET A 6 -12.51 4.70 3.55
C MET A 6 -12.93 5.04 2.11
N VAL A 7 -14.10 4.54 1.71
CA VAL A 7 -14.70 4.81 0.39
C VAL A 7 -15.92 5.67 0.59
N ILE A 8 -16.00 6.81 -0.09
CA ILE A 8 -17.03 7.81 0.11
C ILE A 8 -17.86 7.96 -1.17
N PRO A 9 -19.11 7.44 -1.20
CA PRO A 9 -19.98 7.65 -2.34
C PRO A 9 -20.41 9.11 -2.43
N VAL A 10 -20.37 9.67 -3.63
CA VAL A 10 -20.85 11.02 -3.92
C VAL A 10 -22.31 10.94 -4.33
N LEU A 11 -23.21 11.53 -3.56
CA LEU A 11 -24.66 11.45 -3.75
C LEU A 11 -25.31 12.79 -4.10
N ASN A 12 -24.54 13.89 -4.05
CA ASN A 12 -25.05 15.22 -4.34
C ASN A 12 -24.97 15.53 -5.83
N GLU A 13 -25.97 16.22 -6.37
CA GLU A 13 -26.05 16.59 -7.79
C GLU A 13 -24.93 17.56 -8.21
N ASP A 14 -24.38 18.34 -7.28
CA ASP A 14 -23.27 19.28 -7.50
C ASP A 14 -21.89 18.62 -7.34
N ASN A 15 -21.86 17.29 -7.19
CA ASN A 15 -20.64 16.50 -6.94
C ASN A 15 -19.86 16.91 -5.68
N SER A 16 -20.46 17.68 -4.80
CA SER A 16 -19.85 18.00 -3.51
C SER A 16 -20.00 16.85 -2.52
N VAL A 17 -18.98 16.63 -1.71
CA VAL A 17 -19.03 15.66 -0.62
C VAL A 17 -18.38 16.23 0.63
N ARG A 18 -19.04 16.00 1.77
CA ARG A 18 -18.51 16.33 3.09
C ARG A 18 -18.07 15.07 3.79
N ILE A 19 -16.77 15.02 4.13
CA ILE A 19 -16.09 13.84 4.64
C ILE A 19 -15.58 14.12 6.05
N TYR A 20 -15.84 13.23 6.99
CA TYR A 20 -15.14 13.22 8.26
C TYR A 20 -14.03 12.17 8.21
N LEU A 21 -12.76 12.61 8.20
CA LEU A 21 -11.62 11.72 8.36
C LEU A 21 -11.41 11.44 9.87
N PRO A 22 -11.48 10.19 10.34
CA PRO A 22 -11.14 9.85 11.71
C PRO A 22 -9.70 10.23 12.06
N ARG A 23 -9.37 10.32 13.36
CA ARG A 23 -8.00 10.62 13.80
C ARG A 23 -6.99 9.65 13.23
N GLY A 24 -5.78 10.14 12.91
CA GLY A 24 -4.68 9.47 12.25
C GLY A 24 -4.38 10.10 10.90
N GLN A 25 -3.46 9.53 10.16
CA GLN A 25 -3.12 10.01 8.82
C GLN A 25 -3.79 9.16 7.75
N TRP A 26 -4.25 9.82 6.69
CA TRP A 26 -4.96 9.22 5.58
C TRP A 26 -4.31 9.63 4.27
N THR A 27 -4.08 8.67 3.40
CA THR A 27 -3.49 8.90 2.08
C THR A 27 -4.58 8.79 1.02
N ASP A 28 -4.72 9.78 0.15
CA ASP A 28 -5.58 9.66 -1.03
C ASP A 28 -5.04 8.53 -1.92
N PHE A 29 -5.92 7.63 -2.31
CA PHE A 29 -5.56 6.43 -3.07
C PHE A 29 -5.02 6.74 -4.47
N TYR A 30 -5.46 7.87 -5.07
CA TYR A 30 -5.15 8.20 -6.46
C TYR A 30 -3.85 9.00 -6.61
N ASP A 31 -3.64 10.00 -5.74
CA ASP A 31 -2.53 10.96 -5.92
C ASP A 31 -1.48 10.91 -4.78
N ASP A 32 -1.69 10.03 -3.80
CA ASP A 32 -0.81 9.84 -2.64
C ASP A 32 -0.67 11.10 -1.76
N THR A 33 -1.64 12.02 -1.82
CA THR A 33 -1.69 13.16 -0.89
C THR A 33 -2.05 12.67 0.51
N VAL A 34 -1.30 13.15 1.50
CA VAL A 34 -1.52 12.79 2.90
C VAL A 34 -2.35 13.86 3.59
N GLU A 35 -3.43 13.44 4.23
CA GLU A 35 -4.34 14.26 5.00
C GLU A 35 -4.31 13.87 6.48
N GLU A 36 -4.25 14.88 7.37
CA GLU A 36 -4.44 14.66 8.80
C GLU A 36 -5.92 14.51 9.12
N GLY A 37 -6.29 13.43 9.79
CA GLY A 37 -7.65 13.16 10.23
C GLY A 37 -8.06 13.92 11.49
N GLY A 38 -9.22 13.56 12.04
CA GLY A 38 -9.84 14.25 13.18
C GLY A 38 -10.63 15.51 12.77
N LYS A 39 -10.86 15.71 11.48
CA LYS A 39 -11.52 16.92 10.92
C LYS A 39 -12.56 16.57 9.85
N TRP A 40 -13.48 17.50 9.64
CA TRP A 40 -14.32 17.53 8.47
C TRP A 40 -13.61 18.22 7.32
N MET A 41 -13.79 17.72 6.13
CA MET A 41 -13.34 18.33 4.88
C MET A 41 -14.47 18.32 3.85
N GLU A 42 -14.43 19.27 2.94
CA GLU A 42 -15.38 19.37 1.82
C GLU A 42 -14.56 19.38 0.53
N GLN A 43 -15.02 18.63 -0.45
CA GLN A 43 -14.40 18.61 -1.77
C GLN A 43 -15.44 18.41 -2.87
N VAL A 44 -15.12 18.90 -4.07
CA VAL A 44 -15.86 18.62 -5.29
C VAL A 44 -15.13 17.50 -6.01
N VAL A 45 -15.85 16.44 -6.35
CA VAL A 45 -15.30 15.21 -6.91
C VAL A 45 -15.68 15.10 -8.38
N PRO A 46 -14.74 14.82 -9.30
CA PRO A 46 -15.08 14.51 -10.69
C PRO A 46 -16.04 13.33 -10.78
N LEU A 47 -16.92 13.34 -11.79
CA LEU A 47 -17.95 12.31 -11.98
C LEU A 47 -17.41 10.89 -12.19
N ASP A 48 -16.18 10.78 -12.65
CA ASP A 48 -15.47 9.52 -12.91
C ASP A 48 -14.69 8.99 -11.70
N LYS A 49 -14.79 9.66 -10.53
CA LYS A 49 -14.06 9.27 -9.33
C LYS A 49 -14.98 9.08 -8.12
N ILE A 50 -14.59 8.16 -7.27
CA ILE A 50 -15.12 7.99 -5.92
C ILE A 50 -13.95 8.25 -4.95
N PRO A 51 -14.05 9.18 -3.99
CA PRO A 51 -12.98 9.40 -3.03
C PRO A 51 -12.68 8.14 -2.23
N VAL A 52 -11.41 7.76 -2.21
CA VAL A 52 -10.90 6.62 -1.46
C VAL A 52 -9.67 7.09 -0.68
N TYR A 53 -9.71 6.90 0.63
CA TYR A 53 -8.60 7.20 1.52
C TYR A 53 -8.10 5.92 2.18
N VAL A 54 -6.78 5.80 2.25
CA VAL A 54 -6.09 4.68 2.87
C VAL A 54 -5.51 5.12 4.20
N ARG A 55 -5.76 4.33 5.22
CA ARG A 55 -5.29 4.62 6.58
C ARG A 55 -3.78 4.41 6.70
N GLU A 56 -3.14 5.17 7.57
CA GLU A 56 -1.75 4.97 7.99
C GLU A 56 -1.47 3.50 8.37
N ASN A 57 -0.31 2.99 7.96
CA ASN A 57 0.16 1.63 8.17
C ASN A 57 -0.72 0.53 7.54
N ALA A 58 -1.63 0.88 6.63
CA ALA A 58 -2.36 -0.10 5.86
C ALA A 58 -1.45 -0.87 4.91
N ILE A 59 -1.79 -2.14 4.67
CA ILE A 59 -1.20 -3.00 3.66
C ILE A 59 -2.35 -3.53 2.80
N ILE A 60 -2.41 -3.12 1.54
CA ILE A 60 -3.50 -3.41 0.62
C ILE A 60 -2.99 -4.31 -0.51
N PRO A 61 -3.48 -5.56 -0.62
CA PRO A 61 -3.16 -6.41 -1.74
C PRO A 61 -4.02 -6.03 -2.96
N ILE A 62 -3.39 -5.89 -4.12
CA ILE A 62 -4.05 -5.61 -5.38
C ILE A 62 -3.63 -6.69 -6.37
N GLY A 63 -4.61 -7.49 -6.82
CA GLY A 63 -4.43 -8.51 -7.84
C GLY A 63 -4.32 -7.91 -9.25
N PRO A 64 -4.03 -8.74 -10.26
CA PRO A 64 -3.94 -8.30 -11.64
C PRO A 64 -5.30 -7.77 -12.14
N GLU A 65 -5.26 -6.72 -12.95
CA GLU A 65 -6.47 -6.21 -13.60
C GLU A 65 -7.02 -7.22 -14.60
N MET A 66 -8.28 -7.63 -14.41
CA MET A 66 -8.98 -8.63 -15.22
C MET A 66 -10.40 -8.17 -15.51
N GLU A 67 -10.89 -8.43 -16.73
CA GLU A 67 -12.28 -8.16 -17.09
C GLU A 67 -13.23 -9.27 -16.61
N TYR A 68 -12.71 -10.50 -16.44
CA TYR A 68 -13.44 -11.64 -15.90
C TYR A 68 -12.50 -12.60 -15.16
N ILE A 69 -13.06 -13.36 -14.22
CA ILE A 69 -12.30 -14.32 -13.39
C ILE A 69 -11.67 -15.39 -14.28
N GLY A 70 -10.34 -15.59 -14.12
CA GLY A 70 -9.57 -16.58 -14.87
C GLY A 70 -9.06 -16.09 -16.24
N GLN A 71 -9.14 -14.78 -16.52
CA GLN A 71 -8.54 -14.19 -17.73
C GLN A 71 -7.00 -14.26 -17.72
N LYS A 72 -6.41 -14.13 -16.55
CA LYS A 72 -4.96 -14.23 -16.30
C LYS A 72 -4.72 -15.18 -15.13
N GLU A 73 -3.49 -15.69 -15.01
CA GLU A 73 -3.06 -16.37 -13.80
C GLU A 73 -3.06 -15.37 -12.63
N ASP A 74 -3.61 -15.80 -11.49
CA ASP A 74 -3.73 -14.98 -10.28
C ASP A 74 -2.50 -15.20 -9.39
N ASP A 75 -1.32 -15.07 -9.98
CA ASP A 75 -0.02 -15.29 -9.34
C ASP A 75 0.82 -14.02 -9.15
N GLN A 76 0.39 -12.89 -9.71
CA GLN A 76 1.11 -11.61 -9.68
C GLN A 76 0.30 -10.56 -8.93
N TRP A 77 0.74 -10.21 -7.74
CA TRP A 77 0.06 -9.23 -6.91
C TRP A 77 0.97 -8.07 -6.53
N GLU A 78 0.37 -6.89 -6.43
CA GLU A 78 0.99 -5.72 -5.82
C GLU A 78 0.55 -5.60 -4.36
N ILE A 79 1.52 -5.45 -3.47
CA ILE A 79 1.29 -5.24 -2.03
C ILE A 79 1.58 -3.77 -1.74
N HIS A 80 0.52 -2.97 -1.72
CA HIS A 80 0.60 -1.55 -1.47
C HIS A 80 0.73 -1.28 0.02
N CYS A 81 1.85 -0.69 0.43
CA CYS A 81 2.19 -0.35 1.80
C CYS A 81 2.15 1.17 2.01
N TYR A 82 1.47 1.62 3.06
CA TYR A 82 1.31 3.03 3.43
C TYR A 82 2.03 3.32 4.76
N PRO A 83 3.38 3.28 4.78
CA PRO A 83 4.15 3.30 6.01
C PRO A 83 4.16 4.68 6.67
N MET A 84 3.66 4.73 7.88
CA MET A 84 3.84 5.79 8.87
C MET A 84 4.50 5.18 10.12
N GLU A 85 4.93 5.99 11.08
CA GLU A 85 5.48 5.43 12.32
C GLU A 85 4.47 4.49 12.97
N GLY A 86 4.81 3.19 13.04
CA GLY A 86 3.91 2.18 13.57
C GLY A 86 4.04 0.81 12.90
N LYS A 87 2.96 0.05 12.97
CA LYS A 87 2.90 -1.32 12.47
C LYS A 87 1.67 -1.54 11.60
N GLY A 88 1.86 -2.33 10.53
CA GLY A 88 0.81 -2.85 9.68
C GLY A 88 0.89 -4.37 9.59
N ARG A 89 -0.24 -5.03 9.29
CA ARG A 89 -0.30 -6.47 9.07
C ARG A 89 -1.39 -6.82 8.06
N LEU A 90 -1.03 -7.67 7.12
CA LEU A 90 -1.92 -8.31 6.17
C LEU A 90 -1.84 -9.83 6.35
N CYS A 91 -2.98 -10.51 6.36
CA CYS A 91 -3.07 -11.97 6.25
C CYS A 91 -3.90 -12.31 5.01
N SER A 92 -3.27 -12.91 4.02
CA SER A 92 -3.96 -13.47 2.86
C SER A 92 -4.31 -14.92 3.15
N TYR A 93 -5.56 -15.16 3.52
CA TYR A 93 -6.03 -16.52 3.83
C TYR A 93 -6.09 -17.39 2.58
N GLU A 94 -6.46 -16.81 1.45
CA GLU A 94 -6.62 -17.53 0.18
C GLU A 94 -5.27 -18.01 -0.37
N HIS A 95 -4.23 -17.16 -0.28
CA HIS A 95 -2.89 -17.47 -0.80
C HIS A 95 -1.89 -17.87 0.30
N GLY A 96 -2.34 -17.98 1.55
CA GLY A 96 -1.59 -18.55 2.66
C GLY A 96 -0.36 -17.76 3.11
N PHE A 97 -0.23 -16.45 2.79
CA PHE A 97 0.89 -15.63 3.23
C PHE A 97 0.49 -14.51 4.18
N THR A 98 1.45 -14.07 4.96
CA THR A 98 1.31 -12.92 5.87
C THR A 98 2.40 -11.90 5.57
N VAL A 99 2.02 -10.61 5.58
CA VAL A 99 2.94 -9.48 5.51
C VAL A 99 2.84 -8.69 6.79
N GLU A 100 3.96 -8.48 7.47
CA GLU A 100 4.08 -7.58 8.61
C GLU A 100 4.99 -6.41 8.26
N MET A 101 4.55 -5.20 8.55
CA MET A 101 5.31 -3.98 8.32
C MET A 101 5.55 -3.26 9.63
N HIS A 102 6.78 -2.79 9.84
CA HIS A 102 7.15 -1.93 10.95
C HIS A 102 7.92 -0.72 10.44
N ALA A 103 7.33 0.45 10.53
CA ALA A 103 7.92 1.70 10.08
C ALA A 103 8.35 2.58 11.26
N SER A 104 9.54 3.16 11.15
CA SER A 104 10.13 4.14 12.05
C SER A 104 10.53 5.40 11.27
N ALA A 105 11.10 6.39 11.95
CA ALA A 105 11.53 7.63 11.31
C ALA A 105 12.54 7.38 10.18
N ASP A 106 13.48 6.44 10.36
CA ASP A 106 14.64 6.19 9.51
C ASP A 106 14.47 5.01 8.53
N ARG A 107 13.58 4.07 8.82
CA ARG A 107 13.45 2.83 8.02
C ARG A 107 12.06 2.22 8.05
N VAL A 108 11.83 1.38 7.04
CA VAL A 108 10.67 0.48 7.00
C VAL A 108 11.19 -0.96 6.93
N LYS A 109 10.71 -1.81 7.83
CA LYS A 109 10.95 -3.25 7.80
C LYS A 109 9.69 -3.95 7.32
N ILE A 110 9.84 -4.92 6.43
CA ILE A 110 8.72 -5.74 5.93
C ILE A 110 9.17 -7.20 6.03
N ASP A 111 8.40 -7.96 6.79
CA ASP A 111 8.54 -9.40 6.91
C ASP A 111 7.38 -10.05 6.16
N CYS A 112 7.69 -10.94 5.23
CA CYS A 112 6.69 -11.68 4.47
C CYS A 112 6.99 -13.16 4.54
N THR A 113 5.96 -13.95 4.92
CA THR A 113 6.09 -15.41 4.90
C THR A 113 6.23 -15.91 3.47
N ARG A 114 6.91 -17.04 3.28
CA ARG A 114 7.11 -17.66 1.97
C ARG A 114 5.77 -17.84 1.23
N THR A 115 5.80 -17.66 -0.07
CA THR A 115 4.63 -17.84 -0.95
C THR A 115 5.09 -18.16 -2.37
N ASP A 116 4.24 -18.88 -3.10
CA ASP A 116 4.43 -19.14 -4.54
C ASP A 116 3.98 -17.94 -5.39
N MET A 117 3.40 -16.91 -4.75
CA MET A 117 2.97 -15.70 -5.42
C MET A 117 4.13 -14.80 -5.84
N ASN A 118 3.99 -14.16 -6.97
CA ASN A 118 4.94 -13.20 -7.52
C ASN A 118 4.59 -11.80 -7.00
N LEU A 119 5.18 -11.41 -5.88
CA LEU A 119 4.81 -10.16 -5.20
C LEU A 119 5.71 -9.00 -5.62
N THR A 120 5.07 -7.85 -5.85
CA THR A 120 5.71 -6.55 -5.96
C THR A 120 5.27 -5.67 -4.80
N PHE A 121 6.18 -5.25 -3.94
CA PHE A 121 5.86 -4.29 -2.89
C PHE A 121 5.88 -2.88 -3.44
N VAL A 122 4.83 -2.12 -3.16
CA VAL A 122 4.67 -0.72 -3.57
C VAL A 122 4.59 0.14 -2.31
N LEU A 123 5.66 0.88 -2.02
CA LEU A 123 5.68 1.78 -0.87
C LEU A 123 5.25 3.18 -1.29
N HIS A 124 4.22 3.70 -0.63
CA HIS A 124 3.69 5.04 -0.86
C HIS A 124 4.42 6.07 -0.02
N ASN A 125 4.75 7.21 -0.61
CA ASN A 125 5.40 8.35 0.03
C ASN A 125 6.76 8.03 0.69
N ILE A 126 7.45 6.98 0.25
CA ILE A 126 8.79 6.62 0.70
C ILE A 126 9.78 6.74 -0.46
N ARG A 127 10.87 7.46 -0.20
CA ARG A 127 12.05 7.51 -1.09
C ARG A 127 13.18 6.75 -0.42
N PRO A 128 13.51 5.53 -0.88
CA PRO A 128 14.59 4.76 -0.28
C PRO A 128 15.96 5.36 -0.59
N ALA A 129 16.85 5.34 0.40
CA ALA A 129 18.30 5.46 0.19
C ALA A 129 18.89 4.10 -0.24
N GLY A 130 18.31 3.00 0.24
CA GLY A 130 18.67 1.62 -0.09
C GLY A 130 17.57 0.65 0.29
N VAL A 131 17.56 -0.50 -0.38
CA VAL A 131 16.64 -1.61 -0.09
C VAL A 131 17.44 -2.89 -0.01
N GLN A 132 17.26 -3.62 1.09
CA GLN A 132 17.87 -4.94 1.30
C GLN A 132 16.78 -5.99 1.51
N ALA A 133 17.00 -7.17 0.93
CA ALA A 133 16.24 -8.38 1.25
C ALA A 133 17.23 -9.43 1.74
N ASP A 134 16.98 -9.96 2.95
CA ASP A 134 17.86 -10.95 3.63
C ASP A 134 19.32 -10.51 3.70
N GLY A 135 19.54 -9.21 3.94
CA GLY A 135 20.88 -8.61 4.01
C GLY A 135 21.59 -8.40 2.68
N GLN A 136 20.92 -8.65 1.55
CA GLN A 136 21.45 -8.39 0.21
C GLN A 136 20.78 -7.17 -0.41
N ASP A 137 21.55 -6.29 -1.01
CA ASP A 137 21.03 -5.15 -1.74
C ASP A 137 20.19 -5.60 -2.93
N ILE A 138 18.99 -5.06 -3.07
CA ILE A 138 18.09 -5.31 -4.19
C ILE A 138 17.69 -4.03 -4.90
N GLY A 139 17.42 -4.14 -6.21
CA GLY A 139 16.98 -3.01 -7.01
C GLY A 139 15.55 -2.62 -6.72
N PHE A 140 15.27 -1.33 -6.89
CA PHE A 140 13.93 -0.78 -6.84
C PHE A 140 13.73 0.24 -7.95
N ARG A 141 12.47 0.50 -8.31
CA ARG A 141 12.07 1.54 -9.25
C ARG A 141 11.21 2.58 -8.53
N MET A 142 11.42 3.84 -8.83
CA MET A 142 10.57 4.92 -8.34
C MET A 142 9.73 5.50 -9.47
N ASP A 143 8.49 5.78 -9.16
CA ASP A 143 7.57 6.50 -10.02
C ASP A 143 6.74 7.47 -9.18
N HIS A 144 6.96 8.78 -9.38
CA HIS A 144 6.38 9.85 -8.55
C HIS A 144 6.62 9.65 -7.04
N LYS A 145 5.57 9.34 -6.31
CA LYS A 145 5.57 9.13 -4.85
C LYS A 145 5.61 7.65 -4.46
N ARG A 146 5.77 6.75 -5.43
CA ARG A 146 5.70 5.29 -5.22
C ARG A 146 7.04 4.63 -5.51
N THR A 147 7.42 3.73 -4.63
CA THR A 147 8.61 2.89 -4.78
C THR A 147 8.18 1.45 -4.99
N TYR A 148 8.63 0.85 -6.09
CA TYR A 148 8.31 -0.52 -6.51
C TYR A 148 9.51 -1.43 -6.25
N ILE A 149 9.31 -2.50 -5.48
CA ILE A 149 10.29 -3.51 -5.14
C ILE A 149 9.76 -4.85 -5.63
N HIS A 150 10.31 -5.35 -6.72
CA HIS A 150 9.90 -6.61 -7.31
C HIS A 150 10.68 -7.78 -6.69
N MET A 151 9.97 -8.75 -6.11
CA MET A 151 10.60 -9.87 -5.40
C MET A 151 10.94 -11.06 -6.32
N GLY A 152 10.24 -11.22 -7.44
CA GLY A 152 10.41 -12.37 -8.32
C GLY A 152 10.20 -13.69 -7.56
N ASN A 153 11.01 -14.69 -7.87
CA ASN A 153 10.94 -16.02 -7.25
C ASN A 153 11.60 -16.12 -5.87
N ARG A 154 12.06 -15.01 -5.28
CA ARG A 154 12.79 -15.01 -3.99
C ARG A 154 11.95 -15.53 -2.82
N MET A 155 10.63 -15.46 -2.93
CA MET A 155 9.70 -15.79 -1.85
C MET A 155 9.26 -17.25 -1.83
N GLN A 156 9.68 -18.06 -2.79
CA GLN A 156 9.23 -19.46 -2.92
C GLN A 156 9.90 -20.40 -1.92
N ASP A 157 11.14 -20.13 -1.53
CA ASP A 157 11.95 -21.05 -0.75
C ASP A 157 11.94 -20.75 0.76
N HIS A 158 11.77 -19.49 1.16
CA HIS A 158 11.85 -19.07 2.55
C HIS A 158 11.09 -17.74 2.80
N ASP A 159 10.90 -17.41 4.07
CA ASP A 159 10.36 -16.11 4.48
C ASP A 159 11.35 -15.00 4.13
N ILE A 160 10.85 -13.85 3.68
CA ILE A 160 11.67 -12.71 3.29
C ILE A 160 11.65 -11.64 4.37
N HIS A 161 12.81 -11.10 4.67
CA HIS A 161 13.02 -9.96 5.56
C HIS A 161 13.58 -8.78 4.78
N MET A 162 12.76 -7.76 4.54
CA MET A 162 13.19 -6.55 3.86
C MET A 162 13.45 -5.41 4.84
N VAL A 163 14.51 -4.66 4.55
CA VAL A 163 14.84 -3.40 5.23
C VAL A 163 14.98 -2.31 4.18
N ILE A 164 14.19 -1.27 4.30
CA ILE A 164 14.18 -0.11 3.43
C ILE A 164 14.67 1.08 4.26
N GLU A 165 15.85 1.60 3.95
CA GLU A 165 16.37 2.81 4.55
C GLU A 165 15.75 4.03 3.86
N LYS A 166 15.18 4.95 4.63
CA LYS A 166 14.60 6.17 4.10
C LYS A 166 15.71 7.14 3.70
N GLY A 167 15.61 7.68 2.50
CA GLY A 167 16.44 8.79 2.04
C GLY A 167 15.96 10.13 2.59
N GLU A 168 16.73 11.18 2.38
CA GLU A 168 16.30 12.55 2.66
C GLU A 168 15.09 12.91 1.78
N GLN A 169 14.06 13.51 2.42
CA GLN A 169 12.82 13.95 1.75
C GLN A 169 12.99 15.31 1.10
#